data_28cede507c1390aee801f6b785796b37
#
_entry.id   28cede507c1390aee801f6b785796b37
#
_cell.length_a   1.000
_cell.length_b   1.000
_cell.length_c   1.000
_cell.angle_alpha   90.00
_cell.angle_beta   90.00
_cell.angle_gamma   90.00
#
_symmetry.space_group_name_H-M   'P 1'
#
loop_
_entity.id
_entity.type
_entity.pdbx_description
1 polymer ?
#
loop_
_entity_poly.entity_id
_entity_poly.type
_entity_poly.pdbx_seq_one_letter_code
_entity_poly.pdbx_strand_id
1 'polypeptide(L)'
;MKKKTCKLMALAFAVLFCLTLLPACGKGTANTKAATKVTLNEVAHSIFYAPMYVAIENGYFAEEGIDLTLVTGFGADKTMTALLTGEADIGFMGSESTIYTYVGGNEDYAVNFAQLTQRAGNFVVSRTPIDNFSFDMLIGKNVLGGRPGGMPEMVFEYILLKNNIDPAQDLSIDQSIDFGSTAAAFSGGQGDFTIEFEPHATALEEKGDGFVVASLGEASGYVPYTAFSAKKSYIKEHPDTIQAFTNALQKGMDYTASHTPEEIAKVISPQFPETDMDTLITIVTRYHDQNTWKEDLVFTEDAFVLLENILKESKVLEDSVPYEDLVTTEFAEKAK
;
A
#
# COMPACT_ATOMS: atom_id res chain seq x y z
N MET A 1 -37.75 -52.89 -58.88
CA MET A 1 -36.35 -52.49 -58.63
C MET A 1 -36.22 -51.37 -57.54
N LYS A 2 -37.14 -51.23 -56.61
CA LYS A 2 -37.08 -50.13 -55.56
C LYS A 2 -36.89 -50.61 -54.10
N LYS A 3 -36.67 -51.92 -53.85
CA LYS A 3 -36.53 -52.46 -52.48
C LYS A 3 -35.10 -52.88 -52.12
N LYS A 4 -34.12 -52.89 -53.06
CA LYS A 4 -32.72 -53.27 -52.78
C LYS A 4 -31.81 -52.09 -52.44
N THR A 5 -32.14 -50.89 -52.86
CA THR A 5 -31.36 -49.65 -52.57
C THR A 5 -31.56 -49.11 -51.14
N CYS A 6 -32.71 -49.42 -50.49
CA CYS A 6 -33.00 -48.93 -49.14
C CYS A 6 -32.26 -49.74 -48.04
N LYS A 7 -31.86 -50.98 -48.31
CA LYS A 7 -31.11 -51.81 -47.35
C LYS A 7 -29.60 -51.52 -47.34
N LEU A 8 -29.05 -51.06 -48.49
CA LEU A 8 -27.62 -50.68 -48.56
C LEU A 8 -27.37 -49.30 -47.89
N MET A 9 -28.33 -48.38 -47.96
CA MET A 9 -28.19 -47.07 -47.27
C MET A 9 -28.32 -47.20 -45.76
N ALA A 10 -29.14 -48.15 -45.24
CA ALA A 10 -29.24 -48.38 -43.81
C ALA A 10 -27.99 -49.03 -43.20
N LEU A 11 -27.23 -49.83 -43.98
CA LEU A 11 -26.00 -50.43 -43.50
C LEU A 11 -24.81 -49.43 -43.48
N ALA A 12 -24.81 -48.50 -44.44
CA ALA A 12 -23.80 -47.42 -44.48
C ALA A 12 -23.94 -46.41 -43.33
N PHE A 13 -25.19 -46.15 -42.86
CA PHE A 13 -25.43 -45.26 -41.70
C PHE A 13 -25.10 -45.95 -40.38
N ALA A 14 -25.25 -47.27 -40.24
CA ALA A 14 -24.87 -48.00 -39.04
C ALA A 14 -23.37 -48.14 -38.83
N VAL A 15 -22.57 -48.22 -39.92
CA VAL A 15 -21.10 -48.27 -39.82
C VAL A 15 -20.48 -46.91 -39.57
N LEU A 16 -21.14 -45.82 -40.00
CA LEU A 16 -20.67 -44.46 -39.71
C LEU A 16 -20.96 -44.02 -38.25
N PHE A 17 -21.94 -44.64 -37.57
CA PHE A 17 -22.26 -44.34 -36.19
C PHE A 17 -21.41 -45.08 -35.15
N CYS A 18 -20.73 -46.15 -35.54
CA CYS A 18 -19.81 -46.92 -34.68
C CYS A 18 -18.36 -46.36 -34.63
N LEU A 19 -18.01 -45.40 -35.47
CA LEU A 19 -16.65 -44.80 -35.48
C LEU A 19 -16.53 -43.52 -34.61
N THR A 20 -17.59 -43.08 -33.92
CA THR A 20 -17.56 -41.88 -33.07
C THR A 20 -17.47 -42.16 -31.58
N LEU A 21 -17.33 -43.42 -31.16
CA LEU A 21 -17.08 -43.79 -29.75
C LEU A 21 -15.60 -44.08 -29.52
N LEU A 22 -14.72 -43.13 -29.88
CA LEU A 22 -13.45 -43.05 -29.22
C LEU A 22 -13.69 -42.41 -27.81
N PRO A 23 -13.27 -43.08 -26.73
CA PRO A 23 -13.28 -42.43 -25.46
C PRO A 23 -12.32 -41.23 -25.57
N ALA A 24 -12.87 -40.01 -25.55
CA ALA A 24 -12.11 -38.83 -25.26
C ALA A 24 -11.48 -39.09 -23.88
N CYS A 25 -10.20 -39.48 -23.86
CA CYS A 25 -9.39 -39.42 -22.66
C CYS A 25 -9.59 -38.02 -22.10
N GLY A 26 -10.38 -37.94 -21.04
CA GLY A 26 -10.61 -36.71 -20.32
C GLY A 26 -9.26 -36.12 -19.91
N LYS A 27 -8.91 -34.98 -20.51
CA LYS A 27 -8.14 -34.01 -19.77
C LYS A 27 -8.96 -33.80 -18.51
N GLY A 28 -8.40 -34.21 -17.36
CA GLY A 28 -8.98 -33.91 -16.08
C GLY A 28 -9.31 -32.42 -16.10
N THR A 29 -10.59 -32.11 -15.97
CA THR A 29 -10.98 -30.76 -15.56
C THR A 29 -10.31 -30.58 -14.22
N ALA A 30 -9.18 -29.85 -14.24
CA ALA A 30 -8.68 -29.24 -13.04
C ALA A 30 -9.90 -28.52 -12.47
N ASN A 31 -10.34 -28.96 -11.32
CA ASN A 31 -11.41 -28.31 -10.56
C ASN A 31 -10.79 -26.99 -10.11
N THR A 32 -10.73 -25.97 -11.00
CA THR A 32 -10.28 -24.64 -10.65
C THR A 32 -11.28 -24.13 -9.63
N LYS A 33 -10.88 -24.21 -8.36
CA LYS A 33 -11.59 -23.54 -7.28
C LYS A 33 -11.84 -22.11 -7.76
N ALA A 34 -13.08 -21.63 -7.72
CA ALA A 34 -13.36 -20.25 -8.11
C ALA A 34 -12.49 -19.31 -7.27
N ALA A 35 -11.91 -18.29 -7.92
CA ALA A 35 -11.08 -17.33 -7.22
C ALA A 35 -11.85 -16.67 -6.07
N THR A 36 -11.19 -16.49 -4.94
CA THR A 36 -11.78 -15.82 -3.78
C THR A 36 -11.79 -14.33 -4.04
N LYS A 37 -12.95 -13.69 -3.96
CA LYS A 37 -13.06 -12.24 -4.09
C LYS A 37 -12.54 -11.58 -2.83
N VAL A 38 -11.67 -10.59 -3.00
CA VAL A 38 -11.11 -9.78 -1.91
C VAL A 38 -11.16 -8.32 -2.31
N THR A 39 -11.76 -7.50 -1.46
CA THR A 39 -11.74 -6.04 -1.60
C THR A 39 -10.66 -5.47 -0.70
N LEU A 40 -9.65 -4.84 -1.32
CA LEU A 40 -8.59 -4.09 -0.66
C LEU A 40 -8.91 -2.59 -0.74
N ASN A 41 -8.98 -1.92 0.41
CA ASN A 41 -9.08 -0.47 0.46
C ASN A 41 -7.71 0.13 0.82
N GLU A 42 -7.12 0.89 -0.09
CA GLU A 42 -5.86 1.61 0.13
C GLU A 42 -6.09 3.04 0.59
N VAL A 43 -5.25 3.55 1.47
CA VAL A 43 -5.35 4.90 2.04
C VAL A 43 -5.20 6.01 0.99
N ALA A 44 -4.36 5.80 0.00
CA ALA A 44 -4.08 6.69 -1.11
C ALA A 44 -3.53 5.88 -2.28
N HIS A 45 -3.77 6.34 -3.51
CA HIS A 45 -3.16 5.78 -4.71
C HIS A 45 -1.81 6.46 -4.94
N SER A 46 -0.71 5.77 -4.60
CA SER A 46 0.63 6.37 -4.59
C SER A 46 1.72 5.40 -4.99
N ILE A 47 2.66 5.86 -5.81
CA ILE A 47 3.87 5.14 -6.22
C ILE A 47 4.68 4.64 -5.00
N PHE A 48 4.49 5.27 -3.84
CA PHE A 48 5.03 4.83 -2.55
C PHE A 48 4.73 3.35 -2.23
N TYR A 49 3.68 2.80 -2.81
CA TYR A 49 3.23 1.42 -2.62
C TYR A 49 3.58 0.49 -3.79
N ALA A 50 4.63 0.80 -4.54
CA ALA A 50 5.02 0.08 -5.75
C ALA A 50 5.04 -1.45 -5.62
N PRO A 51 5.54 -2.11 -4.54
CA PRO A 51 5.50 -3.56 -4.43
C PRO A 51 4.09 -4.16 -4.51
N MET A 52 3.09 -3.48 -3.94
CA MET A 52 1.68 -3.88 -4.02
C MET A 52 1.18 -3.82 -5.48
N TYR A 53 1.48 -2.74 -6.19
CA TYR A 53 1.09 -2.61 -7.59
C TYR A 53 1.84 -3.59 -8.50
N VAL A 54 3.10 -3.90 -8.21
CA VAL A 54 3.83 -4.99 -8.87
C VAL A 54 3.09 -6.32 -8.68
N ALA A 55 2.62 -6.61 -7.47
CA ALA A 55 1.86 -7.84 -7.22
C ALA A 55 0.53 -7.87 -8.01
N ILE A 56 -0.11 -6.73 -8.20
CA ILE A 56 -1.35 -6.60 -8.98
C ILE A 56 -1.04 -6.80 -10.48
N GLU A 57 -0.11 -6.02 -11.04
CA GLU A 57 0.16 -6.00 -12.48
C GLU A 57 0.82 -7.30 -13.00
N ASN A 58 1.65 -7.95 -12.19
CA ASN A 58 2.21 -9.25 -12.51
C ASN A 58 1.22 -10.41 -12.28
N GLY A 59 0.02 -10.13 -11.75
CA GLY A 59 -1.02 -11.14 -11.57
C GLY A 59 -0.78 -12.11 -10.41
N TYR A 60 0.09 -11.76 -9.45
CA TYR A 60 0.43 -12.64 -8.33
C TYR A 60 -0.77 -12.95 -7.43
N PHE A 61 -1.72 -12.02 -7.27
CA PHE A 61 -2.97 -12.30 -6.59
C PHE A 61 -3.83 -13.36 -7.29
N ALA A 62 -3.91 -13.30 -8.62
CA ALA A 62 -4.63 -14.30 -9.41
C ALA A 62 -3.95 -15.69 -9.36
N GLU A 63 -2.61 -15.74 -9.31
CA GLU A 63 -1.86 -16.99 -9.11
C GLU A 63 -2.17 -17.64 -7.77
N GLU A 64 -2.37 -16.84 -6.73
CA GLU A 64 -2.77 -17.29 -5.39
C GLU A 64 -4.29 -17.54 -5.27
N GLY A 65 -5.03 -17.44 -6.38
CA GLY A 65 -6.47 -17.70 -6.41
C GLY A 65 -7.33 -16.58 -5.84
N ILE A 66 -6.84 -15.34 -5.85
CA ILE A 66 -7.55 -14.13 -5.42
C ILE A 66 -8.02 -13.33 -6.63
N ASP A 67 -9.30 -12.96 -6.64
CA ASP A 67 -9.91 -11.96 -7.52
C ASP A 67 -9.95 -10.63 -6.75
N LEU A 68 -8.90 -9.81 -6.93
CA LEU A 68 -8.69 -8.59 -6.16
C LEU A 68 -9.46 -7.41 -6.74
N THR A 69 -10.19 -6.71 -5.88
CA THR A 69 -10.75 -5.38 -6.17
C THR A 69 -10.02 -4.34 -5.32
N LEU A 70 -9.34 -3.40 -5.98
CA LEU A 70 -8.68 -2.28 -5.32
C LEU A 70 -9.60 -1.06 -5.28
N VAL A 71 -9.73 -0.43 -4.10
CA VAL A 71 -10.50 0.78 -3.87
C VAL A 71 -9.65 1.79 -3.12
N THR A 72 -9.61 3.05 -3.55
CA THR A 72 -8.88 4.11 -2.86
C THR A 72 -9.81 4.85 -1.89
N GLY A 73 -9.46 4.86 -0.59
CA GLY A 73 -10.24 5.48 0.48
C GLY A 73 -10.02 6.99 0.65
N PHE A 74 -8.89 7.51 0.19
CA PHE A 74 -8.49 8.93 0.37
C PHE A 74 -8.44 9.36 1.84
N GLY A 75 -7.82 8.53 2.69
CA GLY A 75 -7.59 8.80 4.10
C GLY A 75 -7.70 7.55 4.97
N ALA A 76 -6.86 7.45 6.00
CA ALA A 76 -6.81 6.28 6.88
C ALA A 76 -8.13 6.07 7.66
N ASP A 77 -8.82 7.14 8.04
CA ASP A 77 -10.13 7.10 8.66
C ASP A 77 -11.21 6.47 7.76
N LYS A 78 -11.19 6.80 6.46
CA LYS A 78 -12.13 6.24 5.49
C LYS A 78 -11.82 4.79 5.19
N THR A 79 -10.50 4.46 5.02
CA THR A 79 -10.04 3.08 4.83
C THR A 79 -10.40 2.22 6.04
N MET A 80 -10.16 2.70 7.26
CA MET A 80 -10.53 1.99 8.49
C MET A 80 -12.07 1.84 8.59
N THR A 81 -12.83 2.88 8.24
CA THR A 81 -14.30 2.79 8.21
C THR A 81 -14.77 1.71 7.25
N ALA A 82 -14.26 1.68 6.02
CA ALA A 82 -14.59 0.64 5.04
C ALA A 82 -14.27 -0.77 5.56
N LEU A 83 -13.14 -0.93 6.26
CA LEU A 83 -12.74 -2.19 6.88
C LEU A 83 -13.70 -2.61 7.99
N LEU A 84 -14.00 -1.71 8.93
CA LEU A 84 -14.86 -2.02 10.09
C LEU A 84 -16.32 -2.27 9.69
N THR A 85 -16.82 -1.58 8.66
CA THR A 85 -18.20 -1.79 8.13
C THR A 85 -18.32 -3.02 7.25
N GLY A 86 -17.18 -3.61 6.80
CA GLY A 86 -17.19 -4.77 5.90
C GLY A 86 -17.38 -4.40 4.43
N GLU A 87 -17.20 -3.12 4.06
CA GLU A 87 -17.12 -2.69 2.67
C GLU A 87 -15.78 -3.09 2.03
N ALA A 88 -14.75 -3.29 2.86
CA ALA A 88 -13.48 -3.88 2.48
C ALA A 88 -13.14 -5.06 3.39
N ASP A 89 -12.47 -6.07 2.83
CA ASP A 89 -11.97 -7.23 3.56
C ASP A 89 -10.62 -6.93 4.20
N ILE A 90 -9.79 -6.15 3.49
CA ILE A 90 -8.45 -5.77 3.88
C ILE A 90 -8.31 -4.24 3.72
N GLY A 91 -7.72 -3.60 4.73
CA GLY A 91 -7.33 -2.21 4.72
C GLY A 91 -5.81 -2.07 4.59
N PHE A 92 -5.35 -1.10 3.79
CA PHE A 92 -3.95 -0.75 3.68
C PHE A 92 -3.76 0.73 4.01
N MET A 93 -3.13 1.01 5.14
CA MET A 93 -3.03 2.37 5.69
C MET A 93 -1.87 2.49 6.68
N GLY A 94 -1.74 3.64 7.32
CA GLY A 94 -0.80 3.83 8.41
C GLY A 94 -1.00 2.78 9.51
N SER A 95 0.11 2.22 9.98
CA SER A 95 0.10 1.10 10.93
C SER A 95 -0.51 1.45 12.30
N GLU A 96 -0.56 2.74 12.64
CA GLU A 96 -1.17 3.28 13.86
C GLU A 96 -2.69 3.10 13.92
N SER A 97 -3.32 2.98 12.78
CA SER A 97 -4.79 2.97 12.69
C SER A 97 -5.44 1.81 13.44
N THR A 98 -4.74 0.68 13.57
CA THR A 98 -5.21 -0.48 14.37
C THR A 98 -5.22 -0.15 15.87
N ILE A 99 -4.22 0.61 16.35
CA ILE A 99 -4.15 1.07 17.75
C ILE A 99 -5.38 1.91 18.08
N TYR A 100 -5.80 2.82 17.20
CA TYR A 100 -6.97 3.67 17.44
C TYR A 100 -8.26 2.87 17.58
N THR A 101 -8.43 1.81 16.79
CA THR A 101 -9.64 0.97 16.91
C THR A 101 -9.64 0.13 18.18
N TYR A 102 -8.48 -0.30 18.63
CA TYR A 102 -8.30 -1.04 19.88
C TYR A 102 -8.58 -0.15 21.09
N VAL A 103 -7.91 1.00 21.17
CA VAL A 103 -8.10 1.97 22.27
C VAL A 103 -9.52 2.54 22.28
N GLY A 104 -10.14 2.68 21.11
CA GLY A 104 -11.54 3.08 20.96
C GLY A 104 -12.56 2.04 21.45
N GLY A 105 -12.11 0.87 21.93
CA GLY A 105 -12.96 -0.16 22.53
C GLY A 105 -13.76 -0.98 21.52
N ASN A 106 -13.33 -1.03 20.24
CA ASN A 106 -13.96 -1.89 19.26
C ASN A 106 -13.61 -3.36 19.56
N GLU A 107 -14.64 -4.21 19.76
CA GLU A 107 -14.43 -5.64 20.08
C GLU A 107 -13.84 -6.43 18.92
N ASP A 108 -14.23 -6.09 17.67
CA ASP A 108 -13.72 -6.68 16.43
C ASP A 108 -12.78 -5.67 15.73
N TYR A 109 -11.75 -5.27 16.46
CA TYR A 109 -10.73 -4.33 15.99
C TYR A 109 -9.90 -4.88 14.84
N ALA A 110 -9.19 -3.99 14.13
CA ALA A 110 -8.29 -4.36 13.05
C ALA A 110 -6.95 -4.84 13.61
N VAL A 111 -6.35 -5.84 12.95
CA VAL A 111 -5.04 -6.43 13.29
C VAL A 111 -4.14 -6.32 12.06
N ASN A 112 -2.93 -5.84 12.24
CA ASN A 112 -1.91 -5.78 11.20
C ASN A 112 -1.34 -7.19 10.96
N PHE A 113 -1.27 -7.61 9.68
CA PHE A 113 -0.74 -8.93 9.33
C PHE A 113 0.43 -8.89 8.33
N ALA A 114 0.69 -7.71 7.71
CA ALA A 114 1.80 -7.52 6.78
C ALA A 114 2.22 -6.04 6.76
N GLN A 115 3.52 -5.77 6.92
CA GLN A 115 4.09 -4.42 6.83
C GLN A 115 4.79 -4.25 5.49
N LEU A 116 4.40 -3.22 4.70
CA LEU A 116 5.01 -2.95 3.39
C LEU A 116 6.17 -1.98 3.45
N THR A 117 5.96 -0.82 4.09
CA THR A 117 6.94 0.27 4.10
C THR A 117 7.58 0.44 5.46
N GLN A 118 8.88 0.75 5.44
CA GLN A 118 9.70 0.91 6.64
C GLN A 118 10.33 2.31 6.76
N ARG A 119 9.90 3.26 5.93
CA ARG A 119 10.31 4.67 5.96
C ARG A 119 9.13 5.55 5.60
N ALA A 120 9.20 6.82 5.98
CA ALA A 120 8.24 7.81 5.50
C ALA A 120 8.35 8.00 3.99
N GLY A 121 7.21 8.22 3.33
CA GLY A 121 7.13 8.37 1.87
C GLY A 121 7.04 9.81 1.41
N ASN A 122 7.10 10.78 2.31
CA ASN A 122 6.91 12.19 2.03
C ASN A 122 8.24 12.98 2.06
N PHE A 123 8.19 14.15 1.44
CA PHE A 123 9.33 15.02 1.21
C PHE A 123 9.01 16.43 1.71
N VAL A 124 10.04 17.14 2.17
CA VAL A 124 9.96 18.59 2.41
C VAL A 124 10.19 19.30 1.09
N VAL A 125 9.24 20.12 0.69
CA VAL A 125 9.31 20.95 -0.51
C VAL A 125 9.37 22.42 -0.09
N SER A 126 10.37 23.16 -0.59
CA SER A 126 10.55 24.59 -0.36
C SER A 126 10.17 25.42 -1.58
N ARG A 127 9.92 26.72 -1.39
CA ARG A 127 9.65 27.66 -2.49
C ARG A 127 10.88 28.04 -3.30
N THR A 128 12.06 27.88 -2.74
CA THR A 128 13.33 28.24 -3.37
C THR A 128 14.32 27.10 -3.21
N PRO A 129 15.27 26.94 -4.13
CA PRO A 129 16.33 25.95 -3.99
C PRO A 129 17.11 26.14 -2.69
N ILE A 130 17.42 25.04 -1.99
CA ILE A 130 18.24 25.02 -0.78
C ILE A 130 19.26 23.89 -0.93
N ASP A 131 20.54 24.23 -1.13
CA ASP A 131 21.60 23.24 -1.38
C ASP A 131 21.98 22.40 -0.16
N ASN A 132 21.78 22.90 1.05
CA ASN A 132 22.13 22.22 2.30
C ASN A 132 20.99 22.45 3.30
N PHE A 133 19.88 21.77 3.08
CA PHE A 133 18.74 21.88 3.97
C PHE A 133 19.06 21.27 5.35
N SER A 134 18.62 21.95 6.40
CA SER A 134 18.52 21.41 7.76
C SER A 134 17.14 21.75 8.35
N PHE A 135 16.66 20.92 9.26
CA PHE A 135 15.33 21.10 9.86
C PHE A 135 15.23 22.42 10.66
N ASP A 136 16.34 22.97 11.16
CA ASP A 136 16.37 24.29 11.81
C ASP A 136 15.85 25.43 10.93
N MET A 137 15.91 25.25 9.61
CA MET A 137 15.39 26.24 8.65
C MET A 137 13.85 26.34 8.66
N LEU A 138 13.18 25.39 9.28
CA LEU A 138 11.73 25.41 9.48
C LEU A 138 11.30 26.26 10.68
N ILE A 139 12.22 26.65 11.55
CA ILE A 139 11.93 27.48 12.73
C ILE A 139 11.34 28.83 12.29
N GLY A 140 10.18 29.18 12.84
CA GLY A 140 9.44 30.39 12.50
C GLY A 140 8.73 30.36 11.16
N LYS A 141 8.64 29.20 10.49
CA LYS A 141 8.02 29.02 9.18
C LYS A 141 6.60 28.46 9.28
N ASN A 142 5.83 28.68 8.20
CA ASN A 142 4.56 28.02 8.00
C ASN A 142 4.77 26.83 7.05
N VAL A 143 4.52 25.62 7.57
CA VAL A 143 4.65 24.35 6.82
C VAL A 143 3.25 23.80 6.59
N LEU A 144 2.88 23.57 5.33
CA LEU A 144 1.67 22.81 5.03
C LEU A 144 1.98 21.35 5.36
N GLY A 145 1.39 20.83 6.40
CA GLY A 145 1.67 19.50 6.94
C GLY A 145 0.44 18.62 6.94
N GLY A 146 0.64 17.31 6.96
CA GLY A 146 -0.38 16.28 6.87
C GLY A 146 -1.59 16.41 7.80
N ARG A 147 -2.44 15.37 7.78
CA ARG A 147 -3.66 15.34 8.61
C ARG A 147 -3.31 15.05 10.07
N PRO A 148 -3.96 15.73 11.05
CA PRO A 148 -3.76 15.47 12.48
C PRO A 148 -3.94 13.99 12.83
N GLY A 149 -2.99 13.43 13.59
CA GLY A 149 -3.01 12.06 14.08
C GLY A 149 -2.77 10.98 13.01
N GLY A 150 -2.32 11.36 11.81
CA GLY A 150 -1.88 10.42 10.78
C GLY A 150 -0.36 10.23 10.77
N MET A 151 0.13 9.09 10.27
CA MET A 151 1.56 8.82 10.17
C MET A 151 2.38 9.94 9.50
N PRO A 152 1.89 10.62 8.43
CA PRO A 152 2.65 11.70 7.80
C PRO A 152 3.02 12.84 8.75
N GLU A 153 2.06 13.27 9.57
CA GLU A 153 2.28 14.31 10.57
C GLU A 153 3.14 13.82 11.73
N MET A 154 2.74 12.70 12.34
CA MET A 154 3.42 12.19 13.54
C MET A 154 4.90 11.89 13.27
N VAL A 155 5.23 11.33 12.11
CA VAL A 155 6.64 11.10 11.74
C VAL A 155 7.36 12.40 11.45
N PHE A 156 6.70 13.42 10.89
CA PHE A 156 7.30 14.74 10.72
C PHE A 156 7.60 15.39 12.07
N GLU A 157 6.65 15.39 13.01
CA GLU A 157 6.86 15.87 14.37
C GLU A 157 7.96 15.10 15.10
N TYR A 158 7.99 13.77 14.97
CA TYR A 158 9.07 12.93 15.51
C TYR A 158 10.45 13.34 14.98
N ILE A 159 10.57 13.66 13.68
CA ILE A 159 11.80 14.15 13.08
C ILE A 159 12.18 15.53 13.68
N LEU A 160 11.21 16.44 13.84
CA LEU A 160 11.44 17.76 14.44
C LEU A 160 11.96 17.61 15.88
N LEU A 161 11.30 16.79 16.69
CA LEU A 161 11.71 16.52 18.08
C LEU A 161 13.12 15.92 18.16
N LYS A 162 13.48 14.98 17.26
CA LYS A 162 14.84 14.45 17.18
C LYS A 162 15.90 15.49 16.82
N ASN A 163 15.49 16.58 16.17
CA ASN A 163 16.34 17.72 15.87
C ASN A 163 16.25 18.84 16.94
N ASN A 164 15.63 18.56 18.09
CA ASN A 164 15.39 19.51 19.18
C ASN A 164 14.53 20.72 18.76
N ILE A 165 13.57 20.52 17.86
CA ILE A 165 12.62 21.52 17.40
C ILE A 165 11.24 21.14 17.97
N ASP A 166 10.61 22.03 18.72
CA ASP A 166 9.26 21.82 19.25
C ASP A 166 8.23 22.14 18.16
N PRO A 167 7.48 21.12 17.63
CA PRO A 167 6.54 21.35 16.54
C PRO A 167 5.40 22.30 16.90
N ALA A 168 5.08 22.46 18.20
CA ALA A 168 4.00 23.34 18.66
C ALA A 168 4.44 24.78 18.94
N GLN A 169 5.76 25.02 19.13
CA GLN A 169 6.28 26.33 19.52
C GLN A 169 7.21 26.97 18.49
N ASP A 170 7.99 26.15 17.78
CA ASP A 170 9.08 26.65 16.95
C ASP A 170 8.65 26.92 15.50
N LEU A 171 7.53 26.36 15.04
CA LEU A 171 7.00 26.57 13.70
C LEU A 171 5.48 26.51 13.69
N SER A 172 4.85 26.83 12.56
CA SER A 172 3.42 26.65 12.34
C SER A 172 3.20 25.49 11.36
N ILE A 173 2.56 24.41 11.79
CA ILE A 173 2.13 23.30 10.90
C ILE A 173 0.66 23.53 10.58
N ASP A 174 0.37 23.91 9.33
CA ASP A 174 -1.00 24.11 8.85
C ASP A 174 -1.59 22.77 8.38
N GLN A 175 -2.56 22.28 9.12
CA GLN A 175 -3.27 21.02 8.91
C GLN A 175 -4.72 21.23 8.45
N SER A 176 -5.08 22.47 8.11
CA SER A 176 -6.44 22.81 7.70
C SER A 176 -6.78 22.42 6.27
N ILE A 177 -5.75 22.05 5.49
CA ILE A 177 -5.87 21.70 4.08
C ILE A 177 -5.95 20.18 3.94
N ASP A 178 -6.97 19.71 3.21
CA ASP A 178 -7.16 18.28 2.96
C ASP A 178 -5.95 17.65 2.27
N PHE A 179 -5.64 16.42 2.69
CA PHE A 179 -4.64 15.57 2.05
C PHE A 179 -4.93 15.44 0.55
N GLY A 180 -3.92 15.66 -0.29
CA GLY A 180 -4.06 15.72 -1.74
C GLY A 180 -4.37 17.11 -2.32
N SER A 181 -4.61 18.12 -1.45
CA SER A 181 -4.80 19.52 -1.87
C SER A 181 -3.63 20.44 -1.47
N THR A 182 -2.70 19.95 -0.65
CA THR A 182 -1.56 20.72 -0.13
C THR A 182 -0.65 21.23 -1.23
N ALA A 183 -0.32 20.41 -2.24
CA ALA A 183 0.50 20.82 -3.38
C ALA A 183 -0.16 21.97 -4.19
N ALA A 184 -1.49 21.91 -4.40
CA ALA A 184 -2.21 22.97 -5.09
C ALA A 184 -2.25 24.27 -4.26
N ALA A 185 -2.43 24.17 -2.94
CA ALA A 185 -2.39 25.31 -2.04
C ALA A 185 -0.99 25.93 -1.99
N PHE A 186 0.05 25.10 -1.99
CA PHE A 186 1.44 25.54 -2.07
C PHE A 186 1.71 26.26 -3.39
N SER A 187 1.37 25.69 -4.56
CA SER A 187 1.46 26.38 -5.86
C SER A 187 0.69 27.71 -5.85
N GLY A 188 -0.45 27.78 -5.14
CA GLY A 188 -1.27 28.99 -4.94
C GLY A 188 -0.64 30.04 -4.00
N GLY A 189 0.53 29.78 -3.42
CA GLY A 189 1.26 30.74 -2.59
C GLY A 189 1.07 30.56 -1.07
N GLN A 190 0.42 29.49 -0.60
CA GLN A 190 0.26 29.22 0.83
C GLN A 190 1.48 28.45 1.38
N GLY A 191 1.87 28.72 2.62
CA GLY A 191 3.00 28.10 3.32
C GLY A 191 4.37 28.53 2.81
N ASP A 192 5.39 28.42 3.62
CA ASP A 192 6.81 28.59 3.25
C ASP A 192 7.38 27.27 2.72
N PHE A 193 6.91 26.16 3.30
CA PHE A 193 7.23 24.78 2.94
C PHE A 193 5.92 23.98 2.88
N THR A 194 6.00 22.83 2.20
CA THR A 194 4.93 21.82 2.22
C THR A 194 5.51 20.42 2.36
N ILE A 195 4.75 19.52 2.96
CA ILE A 195 5.10 18.11 3.10
C ILE A 195 4.28 17.32 2.08
N GLU A 196 4.94 16.79 1.07
CA GLU A 196 4.27 16.14 -0.06
C GLU A 196 4.71 14.71 -0.26
N PHE A 197 3.75 13.89 -0.71
CA PHE A 197 4.05 12.57 -1.29
C PHE A 197 4.28 12.68 -2.78
N GLU A 198 4.89 11.65 -3.35
CA GLU A 198 4.93 11.49 -4.80
C GLU A 198 3.57 10.96 -5.34
N PRO A 199 3.12 11.44 -6.52
CA PRO A 199 3.85 12.24 -7.50
C PRO A 199 3.81 13.78 -7.26
N HIS A 200 3.17 14.27 -6.21
CA HIS A 200 2.96 15.71 -6.00
C HIS A 200 4.27 16.48 -5.76
N ALA A 201 5.22 15.89 -5.06
CA ALA A 201 6.53 16.51 -4.83
C ALA A 201 7.27 16.76 -6.16
N THR A 202 7.39 15.75 -7.00
CA THR A 202 7.99 15.87 -8.34
C THR A 202 7.21 16.84 -9.23
N ALA A 203 5.86 16.81 -9.20
CA ALA A 203 5.04 17.71 -9.99
C ALA A 203 5.23 19.20 -9.62
N LEU A 204 5.54 19.51 -8.36
CA LEU A 204 5.89 20.86 -7.93
C LEU A 204 7.27 21.29 -8.51
N GLU A 205 8.24 20.37 -8.54
CA GLU A 205 9.57 20.63 -9.13
C GLU A 205 9.47 20.87 -10.64
N GLU A 206 8.76 20.00 -11.36
CA GLU A 206 8.60 20.12 -12.82
C GLU A 206 7.92 21.42 -13.25
N LYS A 207 6.98 21.91 -12.45
CA LYS A 207 6.32 23.21 -12.68
C LYS A 207 7.17 24.39 -12.27
N GLY A 208 8.23 24.18 -11.50
CA GLY A 208 9.04 25.26 -10.91
C GLY A 208 8.32 25.99 -9.75
N ASP A 209 7.26 25.39 -9.20
CA ASP A 209 6.49 25.93 -8.08
C ASP A 209 7.11 25.58 -6.71
N GLY A 210 8.01 24.56 -6.68
CA GLY A 210 8.70 24.11 -5.48
C GLY A 210 9.95 23.31 -5.79
N PHE A 211 10.72 23.01 -4.73
CA PHE A 211 11.97 22.26 -4.78
C PHE A 211 12.00 21.25 -3.65
N VAL A 212 12.17 19.97 -3.96
CA VAL A 212 12.40 18.94 -2.95
C VAL A 212 13.74 19.18 -2.28
N VAL A 213 13.74 19.42 -0.98
CA VAL A 213 14.95 19.77 -0.20
C VAL A 213 15.34 18.71 0.82
N ALA A 214 14.40 17.81 1.21
CA ALA A 214 14.70 16.70 2.10
C ALA A 214 13.70 15.56 1.92
N SER A 215 14.19 14.33 2.12
CA SER A 215 13.36 13.14 2.31
C SER A 215 13.05 12.95 3.80
N LEU A 216 11.78 12.91 4.18
CA LEU A 216 11.39 12.51 5.53
C LEU A 216 11.67 11.02 5.77
N GLY A 217 11.70 10.19 4.71
CA GLY A 217 12.06 8.79 4.80
C GLY A 217 13.52 8.57 5.22
N GLU A 218 14.44 9.39 4.74
CA GLU A 218 15.83 9.37 5.20
C GLU A 218 15.95 9.92 6.62
N ALA A 219 15.28 11.03 6.91
CA ALA A 219 15.36 11.71 8.20
C ALA A 219 14.74 10.91 9.35
N SER A 220 13.64 10.21 9.11
CA SER A 220 12.98 9.37 10.13
C SER A 220 13.81 8.16 10.54
N GLY A 221 14.64 7.65 9.61
CA GLY A 221 15.17 6.30 9.72
C GLY A 221 14.08 5.25 9.47
N TYR A 222 14.27 4.03 9.99
CA TYR A 222 13.26 2.98 9.87
C TYR A 222 12.12 3.21 10.85
N VAL A 223 10.91 3.34 10.31
CA VAL A 223 9.66 3.46 11.06
C VAL A 223 8.59 2.57 10.40
N PRO A 224 7.72 1.88 11.15
CA PRO A 224 6.68 1.04 10.55
C PRO A 224 5.57 1.94 9.99
N TYR A 225 5.69 2.33 8.71
CA TYR A 225 4.87 3.41 8.18
C TYR A 225 3.50 2.95 7.69
N THR A 226 3.44 1.93 6.80
CA THR A 226 2.17 1.38 6.33
C THR A 226 2.11 -0.14 6.46
N ALA A 227 0.92 -0.63 6.80
CA ALA A 227 0.65 -2.05 6.97
C ALA A 227 -0.72 -2.43 6.39
N PHE A 228 -0.86 -3.71 6.02
CA PHE A 228 -2.12 -4.34 5.69
C PHE A 228 -2.75 -4.86 6.97
N SER A 229 -4.03 -4.57 7.14
CA SER A 229 -4.80 -5.00 8.29
C SER A 229 -6.15 -5.58 7.87
N ALA A 230 -6.68 -6.47 8.69
CA ALA A 230 -8.02 -6.99 8.55
C ALA A 230 -8.67 -7.09 9.93
N LYS A 231 -10.00 -7.21 9.99
CA LYS A 231 -10.69 -7.42 11.26
C LYS A 231 -10.23 -8.73 11.90
N LYS A 232 -10.12 -8.75 13.22
CA LYS A 232 -9.75 -9.94 14.00
C LYS A 232 -10.62 -11.16 13.66
N SER A 233 -11.92 -10.95 13.48
CA SER A 233 -12.85 -11.99 13.04
C SER A 233 -12.52 -12.50 11.64
N TYR A 234 -12.23 -11.62 10.68
CA TYR A 234 -11.93 -11.97 9.30
C TYR A 234 -10.65 -12.83 9.20
N ILE A 235 -9.58 -12.45 9.90
CA ILE A 235 -8.33 -13.23 9.95
C ILE A 235 -8.60 -14.65 10.46
N LYS A 236 -9.43 -14.77 11.50
CA LYS A 236 -9.77 -16.06 12.10
C LYS A 236 -10.64 -16.93 11.18
N GLU A 237 -11.58 -16.33 10.44
CA GLU A 237 -12.53 -17.03 9.59
C GLU A 237 -11.95 -17.34 8.20
N HIS A 238 -10.98 -16.55 7.72
CA HIS A 238 -10.40 -16.63 6.38
C HIS A 238 -8.86 -16.73 6.37
N PRO A 239 -8.22 -17.58 7.21
CA PRO A 239 -6.75 -17.62 7.31
C PRO A 239 -6.08 -18.01 5.98
N ASP A 240 -6.70 -18.88 5.19
CA ASP A 240 -6.18 -19.27 3.86
C ASP A 240 -6.18 -18.08 2.88
N THR A 241 -7.18 -17.21 2.97
CA THR A 241 -7.26 -16.00 2.13
C THR A 241 -6.19 -14.99 2.52
N ILE A 242 -5.99 -14.75 3.82
CA ILE A 242 -4.92 -13.87 4.31
C ILE A 242 -3.54 -14.42 3.92
N GLN A 243 -3.32 -15.75 4.02
CA GLN A 243 -2.06 -16.36 3.58
C GLN A 243 -1.82 -16.17 2.08
N ALA A 244 -2.81 -16.47 1.25
CA ALA A 244 -2.73 -16.29 -0.20
C ALA A 244 -2.46 -14.83 -0.58
N PHE A 245 -3.13 -13.89 0.09
CA PHE A 245 -2.90 -12.45 -0.09
C PHE A 245 -1.47 -12.06 0.28
N THR A 246 -0.97 -12.55 1.42
CA THR A 246 0.39 -12.26 1.91
C THR A 246 1.46 -12.87 0.99
N ASN A 247 1.23 -14.09 0.45
CA ASN A 247 2.13 -14.71 -0.52
C ASN A 247 2.24 -13.86 -1.81
N ALA A 248 1.11 -13.35 -2.32
CA ALA A 248 1.11 -12.49 -3.49
C ALA A 248 1.88 -11.18 -3.25
N LEU A 249 1.70 -10.58 -2.07
CA LEU A 249 2.46 -9.39 -1.69
C LEU A 249 3.96 -9.67 -1.60
N GLN A 250 4.38 -10.78 -0.98
CA GLN A 250 5.80 -11.13 -0.87
C GLN A 250 6.45 -11.28 -2.23
N LYS A 251 5.77 -11.91 -3.21
CA LYS A 251 6.26 -11.94 -4.61
C LYS A 251 6.48 -10.53 -5.18
N GLY A 252 5.61 -9.57 -4.85
CA GLY A 252 5.77 -8.17 -5.24
C GLY A 252 6.97 -7.51 -4.56
N MET A 253 7.22 -7.81 -3.27
CA MET A 253 8.41 -7.36 -2.55
C MET A 253 9.69 -7.94 -3.17
N ASP A 254 9.72 -9.25 -3.42
CA ASP A 254 10.86 -9.96 -4.03
C ASP A 254 11.18 -9.40 -5.43
N TYR A 255 10.15 -9.07 -6.20
CA TYR A 255 10.33 -8.45 -7.51
C TYR A 255 11.00 -7.07 -7.36
N THR A 256 10.48 -6.20 -6.50
CA THR A 256 11.05 -4.86 -6.30
C THR A 256 12.45 -4.89 -5.72
N ALA A 257 12.78 -5.86 -4.88
CA ALA A 257 14.13 -6.03 -4.33
C ALA A 257 15.16 -6.52 -5.37
N SER A 258 14.71 -7.18 -6.45
CA SER A 258 15.59 -7.83 -7.45
C SER A 258 15.64 -7.13 -8.80
N HIS A 259 14.84 -6.09 -9.03
CA HIS A 259 14.73 -5.39 -10.31
C HIS A 259 15.11 -3.91 -10.19
N THR A 260 15.51 -3.34 -11.34
CA THR A 260 15.87 -1.92 -11.43
C THR A 260 14.64 -1.01 -11.28
N PRO A 261 14.81 0.26 -10.87
CA PRO A 261 13.72 1.23 -10.85
C PRO A 261 12.98 1.36 -12.19
N GLU A 262 13.67 1.25 -13.33
CA GLU A 262 13.06 1.30 -14.66
C GLU A 262 12.16 0.08 -14.91
N GLU A 263 12.58 -1.11 -14.48
CA GLU A 263 11.78 -2.32 -14.61
C GLU A 263 10.54 -2.28 -13.72
N ILE A 264 10.69 -1.78 -12.47
CA ILE A 264 9.59 -1.59 -11.54
C ILE A 264 8.60 -0.55 -12.10
N ALA A 265 9.09 0.62 -12.54
CA ALA A 265 8.27 1.69 -13.12
C ALA A 265 7.47 1.18 -14.33
N LYS A 266 8.09 0.40 -15.21
CA LYS A 266 7.41 -0.20 -16.36
C LYS A 266 6.26 -1.13 -15.96
N VAL A 267 6.45 -1.93 -14.91
CA VAL A 267 5.38 -2.84 -14.43
C VAL A 267 4.22 -2.07 -13.87
N ILE A 268 4.47 -1.05 -13.02
CA ILE A 268 3.41 -0.33 -12.34
C ILE A 268 2.77 0.79 -13.16
N SER A 269 3.32 1.12 -14.36
CA SER A 269 2.82 2.22 -15.20
C SER A 269 1.32 2.15 -15.53
N PRO A 270 0.66 0.98 -15.69
CA PRO A 270 -0.78 0.94 -15.91
C PRO A 270 -1.60 1.52 -14.74
N GLN A 271 -1.06 1.51 -13.52
CA GLN A 271 -1.69 2.09 -12.34
C GLN A 271 -1.59 3.63 -12.31
N PHE A 272 -0.63 4.22 -13.04
CA PHE A 272 -0.34 5.66 -13.02
C PHE A 272 -0.36 6.26 -14.44
N PRO A 273 -1.49 6.18 -15.16
CA PRO A 273 -1.58 6.59 -16.57
C PRO A 273 -1.35 8.10 -16.79
N GLU A 274 -1.51 8.92 -15.74
CA GLU A 274 -1.29 10.37 -15.80
C GLU A 274 0.17 10.78 -15.55
N THR A 275 1.05 9.83 -15.18
CA THR A 275 2.47 10.07 -14.90
C THR A 275 3.30 9.52 -16.08
N ASP A 276 4.10 10.35 -16.70
CA ASP A 276 5.00 9.91 -17.77
C ASP A 276 6.09 8.98 -17.22
N MET A 277 6.72 8.21 -18.12
CA MET A 277 7.66 7.17 -17.73
C MET A 277 8.92 7.72 -17.05
N ASP A 278 9.44 8.85 -17.49
CA ASP A 278 10.67 9.43 -16.94
C ASP A 278 10.42 9.93 -15.49
N THR A 279 9.29 10.58 -15.27
CA THR A 279 8.81 10.97 -13.93
C THR A 279 8.59 9.75 -13.05
N LEU A 280 7.94 8.70 -13.57
CA LEU A 280 7.69 7.46 -12.83
C LEU A 280 9.00 6.78 -12.39
N ILE A 281 9.99 6.69 -13.29
CA ILE A 281 11.33 6.15 -12.98
C ILE A 281 12.00 7.00 -11.90
N THR A 282 11.94 8.32 -11.99
CA THR A 282 12.52 9.23 -11.00
C THR A 282 11.94 8.97 -9.61
N ILE A 283 10.62 8.85 -9.51
CA ILE A 283 9.92 8.61 -8.25
C ILE A 283 10.25 7.23 -7.68
N VAL A 284 10.20 6.18 -8.51
CA VAL A 284 10.57 4.82 -8.08
C VAL A 284 12.02 4.78 -7.61
N THR A 285 12.93 5.48 -8.31
CA THR A 285 14.34 5.59 -7.89
C THR A 285 14.48 6.22 -6.52
N ARG A 286 13.78 7.32 -6.25
CA ARG A 286 13.80 7.98 -4.92
C ARG A 286 13.38 7.02 -3.81
N TYR A 287 12.29 6.28 -4.00
CA TYR A 287 11.80 5.33 -3.00
C TYR A 287 12.70 4.09 -2.86
N HIS A 288 13.27 3.61 -3.94
CA HIS A 288 14.23 2.53 -3.94
C HIS A 288 15.52 2.91 -3.20
N ASP A 289 16.14 4.03 -3.56
CA ASP A 289 17.43 4.47 -3.02
C ASP A 289 17.37 4.78 -1.53
N GLN A 290 16.25 5.30 -1.03
CA GLN A 290 16.05 5.49 0.41
C GLN A 290 15.67 4.20 1.15
N ASN A 291 15.58 3.03 0.47
CA ASN A 291 15.19 1.76 1.06
C ASN A 291 13.82 1.82 1.76
N THR A 292 12.82 2.29 1.02
CA THR A 292 11.45 2.51 1.52
C THR A 292 10.74 1.20 1.86
N TRP A 293 10.92 0.18 1.03
CA TRP A 293 10.21 -1.09 1.12
C TRP A 293 11.02 -2.10 1.94
N LYS A 294 10.33 -2.91 2.70
CA LYS A 294 10.95 -4.00 3.46
C LYS A 294 11.40 -5.13 2.51
N GLU A 295 12.30 -5.97 3.00
CA GLU A 295 12.65 -7.22 2.32
C GLU A 295 11.57 -8.30 2.53
N ASP A 296 10.95 -8.29 3.71
CA ASP A 296 9.85 -9.18 4.08
C ASP A 296 8.69 -8.39 4.68
N LEU A 297 7.53 -9.02 4.80
CA LEU A 297 6.30 -8.40 5.29
C LEU A 297 6.13 -8.48 6.82
N VAL A 298 7.13 -8.98 7.56
CA VAL A 298 7.02 -9.17 9.01
C VAL A 298 6.99 -7.84 9.75
N PHE A 299 5.94 -7.58 10.51
CA PHE A 299 5.84 -6.44 11.40
C PHE A 299 6.38 -6.85 12.78
N THR A 300 7.61 -6.50 13.07
CA THR A 300 8.31 -6.93 14.30
C THR A 300 7.83 -6.17 15.53
N GLU A 301 8.00 -6.78 16.72
CA GLU A 301 7.68 -6.15 18.00
C GLU A 301 8.50 -4.87 18.23
N ASP A 302 9.80 -4.87 17.90
CA ASP A 302 10.64 -3.67 18.02
C ASP A 302 10.09 -2.49 17.16
N ALA A 303 9.61 -2.79 15.96
CA ALA A 303 8.97 -1.78 15.11
C ALA A 303 7.66 -1.27 15.72
N PHE A 304 6.86 -2.15 16.32
CA PHE A 304 5.62 -1.76 16.99
C PHE A 304 5.88 -0.90 18.24
N VAL A 305 6.89 -1.24 19.05
CA VAL A 305 7.31 -0.41 20.19
C VAL A 305 7.76 0.99 19.72
N LEU A 306 8.48 1.07 18.60
CA LEU A 306 8.84 2.36 18.02
C LEU A 306 7.59 3.15 17.59
N LEU A 307 6.61 2.50 16.98
CA LEU A 307 5.32 3.11 16.63
C LEU A 307 4.63 3.70 17.86
N GLU A 308 4.53 2.92 18.95
CA GLU A 308 3.94 3.41 20.20
C GLU A 308 4.68 4.63 20.76
N ASN A 309 6.02 4.62 20.68
CA ASN A 309 6.82 5.76 21.14
C ASN A 309 6.52 7.02 20.32
N ILE A 310 6.40 6.90 19.00
CA ILE A 310 6.02 8.00 18.12
C ILE A 310 4.63 8.54 18.51
N LEU A 311 3.65 7.66 18.71
CA LEU A 311 2.29 8.07 19.12
C LEU A 311 2.27 8.74 20.50
N LYS A 312 3.11 8.28 21.44
CA LYS A 312 3.22 8.89 22.77
C LYS A 312 3.88 10.26 22.72
N GLU A 313 4.94 10.42 21.93
CA GLU A 313 5.60 11.70 21.71
C GLU A 313 4.64 12.73 21.09
N SER A 314 3.81 12.31 20.13
CA SER A 314 2.73 13.14 19.55
C SER A 314 1.50 13.26 20.46
N LYS A 315 1.52 12.70 21.67
CA LYS A 315 0.44 12.75 22.68
C LYS A 315 -0.90 12.17 22.22
N VAL A 316 -0.85 11.23 21.28
CA VAL A 316 -2.02 10.54 20.72
C VAL A 316 -2.29 9.23 21.44
N LEU A 317 -1.27 8.64 22.07
CA LEU A 317 -1.36 7.43 22.88
C LEU A 317 -0.84 7.73 24.30
N GLU A 318 -1.60 7.37 25.32
CA GLU A 318 -1.19 7.55 26.72
C GLU A 318 -0.43 6.32 27.24
N ASP A 319 -1.03 5.14 27.11
CA ASP A 319 -0.50 3.87 27.59
C ASP A 319 -0.17 2.92 26.43
N SER A 320 0.80 2.03 26.64
CA SER A 320 1.12 0.96 25.69
C SER A 320 -0.05 -0.01 25.51
N VAL A 321 -0.16 -0.57 24.32
CA VAL A 321 -1.14 -1.60 23.94
C VAL A 321 -0.45 -2.91 23.62
N PRO A 322 -1.08 -4.08 23.81
CA PRO A 322 -0.44 -5.38 23.59
C PRO A 322 -0.12 -5.61 22.11
N TYR A 323 1.12 -5.86 21.77
CA TYR A 323 1.58 -6.21 20.44
C TYR A 323 0.84 -7.44 19.88
N GLU A 324 0.72 -8.48 20.68
CA GLU A 324 0.11 -9.76 20.30
C GLU A 324 -1.39 -9.66 19.97
N ASP A 325 -2.06 -8.60 20.42
CA ASP A 325 -3.46 -8.33 20.07
C ASP A 325 -3.58 -7.60 18.71
N LEU A 326 -2.58 -6.80 18.35
CA LEU A 326 -2.64 -5.87 17.22
C LEU A 326 -1.78 -6.26 16.02
N VAL A 327 -0.92 -7.27 16.17
CA VAL A 327 -0.05 -7.76 15.11
C VAL A 327 -0.04 -9.28 15.09
N THR A 328 -0.16 -9.86 13.90
CA THR A 328 0.13 -11.29 13.66
C THR A 328 1.22 -11.41 12.59
N THR A 329 2.29 -12.14 12.88
CA THR A 329 3.40 -12.35 11.95
C THR A 329 3.31 -13.67 11.19
N GLU A 330 2.38 -14.56 11.59
CA GLU A 330 2.37 -15.95 11.11
C GLU A 330 2.23 -16.09 9.59
N PHE A 331 1.49 -15.18 8.94
CA PHE A 331 1.28 -15.19 7.48
C PHE A 331 2.51 -14.68 6.75
N ALA A 332 3.11 -13.59 7.23
CA ALA A 332 4.32 -13.01 6.68
C ALA A 332 5.53 -13.95 6.84
N GLU A 333 5.65 -14.64 7.98
CA GLU A 333 6.71 -15.63 8.21
C GLU A 333 6.60 -16.84 7.29
N LYS A 334 5.39 -17.27 6.93
CA LYS A 334 5.15 -18.37 6.00
C LYS A 334 5.30 -17.99 4.53
N ALA A 335 5.24 -16.70 4.20
CA ALA A 335 5.34 -16.18 2.84
C ALA A 335 6.80 -15.96 2.38
N LYS A 336 7.78 -16.03 3.29
CA LYS A 336 9.23 -15.86 3.03
C LYS A 336 9.80 -16.91 2.08
#